data_98d475f33f8463e705736638ed719818
#
_entry.id   98d475f33f8463e705736638ed719818
#
_cell.length_a   1.000
_cell.length_b   1.000
_cell.length_c   1.000
_cell.angle_alpha   90.00
_cell.angle_beta   90.00
_cell.angle_gamma   90.00
#
_symmetry.space_group_name_H-M   'P 1'
#
loop_
_entity.id
_entity.type
_entity.pdbx_description
1 polymer ?
#
loop_
_entity_poly.entity_id
_entity_poly.type
_entity_poly.pdbx_seq_one_letter_code
_entity_poly.pdbx_strand_id
1 'polypeptide(L)'
;MAKNFKLPVQIIDFIRTHHGTTVAYFFFKKYTDLNPWDTTKENEFTYPGPKPFSKETAVVMMADAVEAASRSLLKYSEESISELVERIVYLQEQDGQFSDIPLTFKDISDIKSSFKKRLSNIYHVRIAYPERDY
;
A
#
# COMPACT_ATOMS: atom_id res chain seq x y z
N MET A 1 5.87 19.30 12.52
CA MET A 1 4.58 19.98 12.22
C MET A 1 3.40 19.37 12.98
N ALA A 2 3.14 18.05 12.89
CA ALA A 2 2.00 17.40 13.56
C ALA A 2 1.95 17.61 15.08
N LYS A 3 3.09 17.61 15.77
CA LYS A 3 3.19 17.87 17.22
C LYS A 3 2.73 19.28 17.61
N ASN A 4 2.94 20.27 16.72
CA ASN A 4 2.55 21.65 16.98
C ASN A 4 1.03 21.85 16.97
N PHE A 5 0.28 20.94 16.32
CA PHE A 5 -1.18 20.94 16.26
C PHE A 5 -1.82 20.07 17.33
N LYS A 6 -1.04 19.54 18.29
CA LYS A 6 -1.52 18.70 19.40
C LYS A 6 -2.35 17.49 18.94
N LEU A 7 -1.95 16.86 17.82
CA LEU A 7 -2.60 15.64 17.33
C LEU A 7 -2.38 14.47 18.29
N PRO A 8 -3.34 13.54 18.42
CA PRO A 8 -3.13 12.29 19.14
C PRO A 8 -1.89 11.54 18.68
N VAL A 9 -1.20 10.86 19.59
CA VAL A 9 0.04 10.13 19.30
C VAL A 9 -0.18 9.10 18.18
N GLN A 10 -1.32 8.41 18.19
CA GLN A 10 -1.66 7.42 17.16
C GLN A 10 -1.71 8.03 15.76
N ILE A 11 -2.23 9.24 15.62
CA ILE A 11 -2.27 9.94 14.33
C ILE A 11 -0.86 10.34 13.90
N ILE A 12 -0.04 10.80 14.83
CA ILE A 12 1.38 11.11 14.55
C ILE A 12 2.13 9.86 14.08
N ASP A 13 1.89 8.73 14.71
CA ASP A 13 2.49 7.46 14.33
C ASP A 13 2.10 7.03 12.91
N PHE A 14 0.84 7.20 12.52
CA PHE A 14 0.39 6.93 11.15
C PHE A 14 1.07 7.87 10.13
N ILE A 15 1.17 9.16 10.45
CA ILE A 15 1.86 10.12 9.58
C ILE A 15 3.32 9.72 9.37
N ARG A 16 4.00 9.29 10.42
CA ARG A 16 5.42 8.94 10.38
C ARG A 16 5.69 7.65 9.62
N THR A 17 4.80 6.68 9.70
CA THR A 17 5.06 5.29 9.28
C THR A 17 4.41 4.88 7.96
N HIS A 18 3.43 5.63 7.43
CA HIS A 18 2.63 5.17 6.28
C HIS A 18 3.43 5.00 4.97
N HIS A 19 4.59 5.61 4.86
CA HIS A 19 5.53 5.36 3.77
C HIS A 19 6.72 4.48 4.18
N GLY A 20 6.92 4.24 5.48
CA GLY A 20 8.02 3.45 6.01
C GLY A 20 9.37 3.90 5.48
N THR A 21 10.12 2.96 4.92
CA THR A 21 11.40 3.18 4.22
C THR A 21 11.31 2.81 2.74
N THR A 22 10.14 2.97 2.14
CA THR A 22 9.94 2.71 0.71
C THR A 22 10.61 3.77 -0.15
N VAL A 23 10.91 3.41 -1.39
CA VAL A 23 11.42 4.34 -2.40
C VAL A 23 10.24 5.09 -3.03
N ALA A 24 10.37 6.40 -3.19
CA ALA A 24 9.44 7.21 -3.99
C ALA A 24 9.67 6.89 -5.47
N TYR A 25 9.18 5.72 -5.91
CA TYR A 25 9.55 5.09 -7.17
C TYR A 25 9.28 5.95 -8.41
N PHE A 26 8.16 6.66 -8.44
CA PHE A 26 7.81 7.55 -9.56
C PHE A 26 8.89 8.61 -9.77
N PHE A 27 9.31 9.29 -8.72
CA PHE A 27 10.33 10.33 -8.78
C PHE A 27 11.73 9.75 -9.06
N PHE A 28 12.04 8.62 -8.44
CA PHE A 28 13.30 7.91 -8.66
C PHE A 28 13.43 7.47 -10.12
N LYS A 29 12.40 6.86 -10.67
CA LYS A 29 12.36 6.46 -12.08
C LYS A 29 12.53 7.65 -13.01
N LYS A 30 11.82 8.74 -12.78
CA LYS A 30 11.96 9.96 -13.56
C LYS A 30 13.39 10.51 -13.52
N TYR A 31 14.02 10.47 -12.35
CA TYR A 31 15.41 10.87 -12.20
C TYR A 31 16.36 9.95 -13.00
N THR A 32 16.21 8.65 -12.89
CA THR A 32 17.06 7.67 -13.58
C THR A 32 16.88 7.70 -15.09
N ASP A 33 15.68 7.97 -15.58
CA ASP A 33 15.42 8.13 -17.02
C ASP A 33 16.16 9.35 -17.60
N LEU A 34 16.32 10.41 -16.80
CA LEU A 34 17.08 11.60 -17.16
C LEU A 34 18.59 11.46 -16.92
N ASN A 35 19.00 10.56 -16.03
CA ASN A 35 20.39 10.35 -15.63
C ASN A 35 20.73 8.84 -15.60
N PRO A 36 20.73 8.15 -16.76
CA PRO A 36 20.82 6.68 -16.79
C PRO A 36 22.14 6.11 -16.27
N TRP A 37 23.18 6.93 -16.13
CA TRP A 37 24.49 6.56 -15.60
C TRP A 37 24.63 6.76 -14.08
N ASP A 38 23.69 7.44 -13.44
CA ASP A 38 23.73 7.71 -12.01
C ASP A 38 22.79 6.76 -11.26
N THR A 39 23.34 5.66 -10.75
CA THR A 39 22.61 4.66 -9.95
C THR A 39 22.75 4.89 -8.45
N THR A 40 23.41 5.98 -8.02
CA THR A 40 23.79 6.19 -6.60
C THR A 40 22.75 6.94 -5.78
N LYS A 41 21.68 7.41 -6.42
CA LYS A 41 20.71 8.35 -5.82
C LYS A 41 19.48 7.70 -5.19
N GLU A 42 19.37 6.38 -5.19
CA GLU A 42 18.20 5.69 -4.65
C GLU A 42 17.88 6.12 -3.20
N ASN A 43 18.91 6.28 -2.38
CA ASN A 43 18.76 6.70 -0.99
C ASN A 43 18.13 8.09 -0.84
N GLU A 44 18.37 8.99 -1.79
CA GLU A 44 17.77 10.34 -1.78
C GLU A 44 16.26 10.31 -2.04
N PHE A 45 15.77 9.25 -2.69
CA PHE A 45 14.36 9.02 -2.98
C PHE A 45 13.69 8.04 -2.00
N THR A 46 14.42 7.61 -0.99
CA THR A 46 13.91 6.69 0.04
C THR A 46 13.35 7.47 1.21
N TYR A 47 12.15 7.10 1.63
CA TYR A 47 11.54 7.71 2.83
C TYR A 47 12.36 7.36 4.08
N PRO A 48 12.49 8.30 5.03
CA PRO A 48 13.36 8.12 6.19
C PRO A 48 12.83 7.14 7.24
N GLY A 49 11.61 6.72 7.14
CA GLY A 49 10.96 5.88 8.14
C GLY A 49 10.38 6.69 9.31
N PRO A 50 10.10 6.02 10.42
CA PRO A 50 10.35 4.59 10.66
C PRO A 50 9.44 3.67 9.86
N LYS A 51 9.83 2.40 9.77
CA LYS A 51 8.94 1.33 9.32
C LYS A 51 7.76 1.21 10.28
N PRO A 52 6.62 0.67 9.84
CA PRO A 52 5.52 0.35 10.74
C PRO A 52 6.01 -0.49 11.92
N PHE A 53 5.58 -0.13 13.12
CA PHE A 53 5.98 -0.79 14.38
C PHE A 53 4.80 -1.39 15.15
N SER A 54 3.60 -1.31 14.59
CA SER A 54 2.37 -1.93 15.12
C SER A 54 1.53 -2.50 13.99
N LYS A 55 0.61 -3.41 14.31
CA LYS A 55 -0.32 -3.94 13.30
C LYS A 55 -1.17 -2.83 12.69
N GLU A 56 -1.59 -1.87 13.49
CA GLU A 56 -2.39 -0.71 13.06
C GLU A 56 -1.62 0.16 12.06
N THR A 57 -0.36 0.49 12.34
CA THR A 57 0.47 1.28 11.42
C THR A 57 0.76 0.52 10.13
N ALA A 58 0.92 -0.79 10.19
CA ALA A 58 1.08 -1.63 9.00
C ALA A 58 -0.18 -1.64 8.13
N VAL A 59 -1.36 -1.75 8.72
CA VAL A 59 -2.64 -1.71 7.98
C VAL A 59 -2.81 -0.38 7.27
N VAL A 60 -2.48 0.74 7.93
CA VAL A 60 -2.56 2.07 7.29
C VAL A 60 -1.59 2.18 6.12
N MET A 61 -0.37 1.68 6.26
CA MET A 61 0.61 1.67 5.16
C MET A 61 0.11 0.86 3.96
N MET A 62 -0.42 -0.34 4.21
CA MET A 62 -0.99 -1.18 3.15
C MET A 62 -2.19 -0.50 2.48
N ALA A 63 -3.10 0.07 3.28
CA ALA A 63 -4.31 0.72 2.78
C ALA A 63 -3.98 1.93 1.91
N ASP A 64 -3.04 2.76 2.32
CA ASP A 64 -2.59 3.93 1.56
C ASP A 64 -2.02 3.52 0.19
N ALA A 65 -1.14 2.53 0.18
CA ALA A 65 -0.53 2.03 -1.06
C ALA A 65 -1.54 1.37 -2.00
N VAL A 66 -2.45 0.56 -1.46
CA VAL A 66 -3.51 -0.10 -2.24
C VAL A 66 -4.47 0.92 -2.81
N GLU A 67 -4.88 1.91 -2.03
CA GLU A 67 -5.79 2.96 -2.48
C GLU A 67 -5.15 3.78 -3.61
N ALA A 68 -3.93 4.23 -3.42
CA ALA A 68 -3.20 4.99 -4.43
C ALA A 68 -3.02 4.22 -5.74
N ALA A 69 -2.65 2.94 -5.65
CA ALA A 69 -2.49 2.08 -6.83
C ALA A 69 -3.83 1.79 -7.52
N SER A 70 -4.92 1.71 -6.77
CA SER A 70 -6.26 1.43 -7.33
C SER A 70 -6.74 2.51 -8.30
N ARG A 71 -6.31 3.74 -8.12
CA ARG A 71 -6.65 4.86 -9.02
C ARG A 71 -6.11 4.69 -10.44
N SER A 72 -5.07 3.88 -10.61
CA SER A 72 -4.42 3.63 -11.91
C SER A 72 -4.97 2.40 -12.63
N LEU A 73 -5.95 1.69 -12.06
CA LEU A 73 -6.58 0.55 -12.73
C LEU A 73 -7.38 1.01 -13.94
N LEU A 74 -7.15 0.36 -15.07
CA LEU A 74 -7.89 0.64 -16.31
C LEU A 74 -9.28 0.01 -16.30
N LYS A 75 -9.44 -1.10 -15.58
CA LYS A 75 -10.70 -1.83 -15.43
C LYS A 75 -10.87 -2.27 -13.98
N TYR A 76 -12.05 -2.04 -13.44
CA TYR A 76 -12.42 -2.46 -12.09
C TYR A 76 -13.25 -3.74 -12.15
N SER A 77 -12.60 -4.88 -11.93
CA SER A 77 -13.21 -6.20 -11.80
C SER A 77 -12.73 -6.84 -10.50
N GLU A 78 -13.39 -7.92 -10.07
CA GLU A 78 -12.94 -8.66 -8.89
C GLU A 78 -11.52 -9.20 -9.10
N GLU A 79 -11.19 -9.69 -10.29
CA GLU A 79 -9.86 -10.18 -10.61
C GLU A 79 -8.82 -9.06 -10.56
N SER A 80 -9.06 -7.92 -11.21
CA SER A 80 -8.09 -6.83 -11.25
C SER A 80 -7.84 -6.22 -9.86
N ILE A 81 -8.87 -6.12 -9.03
CA ILE A 81 -8.77 -5.67 -7.65
C ILE A 81 -8.00 -6.67 -6.81
N SER A 82 -8.31 -7.96 -6.95
CA SER A 82 -7.61 -9.03 -6.22
C SER A 82 -6.13 -9.05 -6.56
N GLU A 83 -5.78 -9.03 -7.83
CA GLU A 83 -4.39 -9.00 -8.28
C GLU A 83 -3.64 -7.76 -7.76
N LEU A 84 -4.28 -6.60 -7.76
CA LEU A 84 -3.70 -5.38 -7.24
C LEU A 84 -3.36 -5.50 -5.76
N VAL A 85 -4.33 -5.92 -4.94
CA VAL A 85 -4.15 -6.06 -3.49
C VAL A 85 -3.05 -7.07 -3.17
N GLU A 86 -3.08 -8.24 -3.82
CA GLU A 86 -2.05 -9.26 -3.64
C GLU A 86 -0.66 -8.74 -3.98
N ARG A 87 -0.54 -8.06 -5.12
CA ARG A 87 0.74 -7.52 -5.57
C ARG A 87 1.30 -6.45 -4.64
N ILE A 88 0.48 -5.49 -4.22
CA ILE A 88 0.95 -4.37 -3.38
C ILE A 88 1.39 -4.88 -2.02
N VAL A 89 0.61 -5.73 -1.38
CA VAL A 89 0.96 -6.29 -0.06
C VAL A 89 2.21 -7.16 -0.16
N TYR A 90 2.30 -8.00 -1.19
CA TYR A 90 3.49 -8.82 -1.44
C TYR A 90 4.76 -7.98 -1.60
N LEU A 91 4.71 -6.90 -2.39
CA LEU A 91 5.87 -6.03 -2.60
C LEU A 91 6.33 -5.37 -1.30
N GLN A 92 5.41 -4.94 -0.45
CA GLN A 92 5.74 -4.38 0.86
C GLN A 92 6.35 -5.41 1.80
N GLU A 93 5.87 -6.64 1.78
CA GLU A 93 6.45 -7.76 2.54
C GLU A 93 7.88 -8.05 2.06
N GLN A 94 8.08 -8.16 0.75
CA GLN A 94 9.40 -8.44 0.17
C GLN A 94 10.39 -7.32 0.42
N ASP A 95 9.94 -6.09 0.48
CA ASP A 95 10.73 -4.91 0.83
C ASP A 95 11.06 -4.84 2.34
N GLY A 96 10.56 -5.78 3.13
CA GLY A 96 10.85 -5.86 4.57
C GLY A 96 10.14 -4.80 5.41
N GLN A 97 9.10 -4.16 4.91
CA GLN A 97 8.44 -3.07 5.62
C GLN A 97 7.74 -3.54 6.90
N PHE A 98 7.37 -4.82 7.00
CA PHE A 98 6.67 -5.40 8.14
C PHE A 98 7.58 -6.24 9.04
N SER A 99 8.89 -6.15 8.89
CA SER A 99 9.86 -6.97 9.62
C SER A 99 9.86 -6.73 11.14
N ASP A 100 9.40 -5.55 11.59
CA ASP A 100 9.38 -5.17 12.99
C ASP A 100 8.03 -5.50 13.69
N ILE A 101 7.15 -6.23 13.02
CA ILE A 101 5.79 -6.50 13.49
C ILE A 101 5.50 -8.00 13.46
N PRO A 102 4.87 -8.55 14.51
CA PRO A 102 4.47 -9.96 14.52
C PRO A 102 3.13 -10.17 13.76
N LEU A 103 3.11 -9.87 12.45
CA LEU A 103 1.97 -10.18 11.59
C LEU A 103 1.95 -11.68 11.29
N THR A 104 0.80 -12.31 11.53
CA THR A 104 0.56 -13.71 11.16
C THR A 104 0.08 -13.80 9.70
N PHE A 105 0.18 -14.99 9.10
CA PHE A 105 -0.41 -15.24 7.79
C PHE A 105 -1.92 -15.00 7.78
N LYS A 106 -2.60 -15.31 8.90
CA LYS A 106 -4.02 -15.03 9.08
C LYS A 106 -4.30 -13.53 9.07
N ASP A 107 -3.51 -12.74 9.79
CA ASP A 107 -3.64 -11.27 9.79
C ASP A 107 -3.54 -10.71 8.37
N ILE A 108 -2.54 -11.11 7.62
CA ILE A 108 -2.33 -10.68 6.23
C ILE A 108 -3.51 -11.09 5.34
N SER A 109 -3.98 -12.32 5.46
CA SER A 109 -5.13 -12.83 4.69
C SER A 109 -6.40 -12.04 4.99
N ASP A 110 -6.69 -11.75 6.25
CA ASP A 110 -7.86 -10.98 6.67
C ASP A 110 -7.79 -9.53 6.16
N ILE A 111 -6.62 -8.92 6.22
CA ILE A 111 -6.37 -7.56 5.71
C ILE A 111 -6.63 -7.51 4.20
N LYS A 112 -6.06 -8.41 3.44
CA LYS A 112 -6.25 -8.50 1.99
C LYS A 112 -7.73 -8.69 1.62
N SER A 113 -8.43 -9.59 2.29
CA SER A 113 -9.85 -9.83 2.07
C SER A 113 -10.68 -8.57 2.34
N SER A 114 -10.37 -7.85 3.40
CA SER A 114 -11.03 -6.60 3.74
C SER A 114 -10.80 -5.52 2.68
N PHE A 115 -9.59 -5.37 2.18
CA PHE A 115 -9.27 -4.40 1.13
C PHE A 115 -9.97 -4.72 -0.18
N LYS A 116 -9.97 -5.99 -0.60
CA LYS A 116 -10.67 -6.44 -1.81
C LYS A 116 -12.16 -6.11 -1.75
N LYS A 117 -12.80 -6.43 -0.64
CA LYS A 117 -14.22 -6.13 -0.40
C LYS A 117 -14.50 -4.62 -0.44
N ARG A 118 -13.67 -3.83 0.23
CA ARG A 118 -13.82 -2.38 0.28
C ARG A 118 -13.65 -1.74 -1.09
N LEU A 119 -12.64 -2.11 -1.84
CA LEU A 119 -12.43 -1.60 -3.19
C LEU A 119 -13.58 -2.00 -4.14
N SER A 120 -14.04 -3.23 -4.06
CA SER A 120 -15.21 -3.68 -4.84
C SER A 120 -16.45 -2.85 -4.55
N ASN A 121 -16.67 -2.46 -3.31
CA ASN A 121 -17.79 -1.60 -2.92
C ASN A 121 -17.59 -0.15 -3.40
N ILE A 122 -16.38 0.41 -3.27
CA ILE A 122 -16.08 1.78 -3.71
C ILE A 122 -16.28 1.94 -5.20
N TYR A 123 -15.80 0.98 -6.00
CA TYR A 123 -15.87 1.04 -7.46
C TYR A 123 -17.15 0.40 -8.05
N HIS A 124 -18.09 -0.01 -7.20
CA HIS A 124 -19.37 -0.63 -7.61
C HIS A 124 -19.18 -1.81 -8.57
N VAL A 125 -18.22 -2.69 -8.26
CA VAL A 125 -17.95 -3.86 -9.08
C VAL A 125 -19.18 -4.77 -9.10
N ARG A 126 -19.68 -5.02 -10.32
CA ARG A 126 -20.82 -5.92 -10.50
C ARG A 126 -20.35 -7.36 -10.41
N ILE A 127 -21.00 -8.13 -9.53
CA ILE A 127 -20.84 -9.58 -9.50
C ILE A 127 -21.63 -10.13 -10.67
N ALA A 128 -20.98 -10.90 -11.56
CA ALA A 128 -21.68 -11.62 -12.60
C ALA A 128 -22.48 -12.76 -11.96
N TYR A 129 -23.78 -12.61 -11.91
CA TYR A 129 -24.66 -13.73 -11.55
C TYR A 129 -24.76 -14.66 -12.76
N PRO A 130 -24.68 -15.98 -12.57
CA PRO A 130 -24.95 -16.90 -13.66
C PRO A 130 -26.36 -16.66 -14.19
N GLU A 131 -26.47 -16.50 -15.51
CA GLU A 131 -27.77 -16.42 -16.16
C GLU A 131 -28.53 -17.71 -15.87
N ARG A 132 -29.79 -17.57 -15.41
CA ARG A 132 -30.67 -18.73 -15.34
C ARG A 132 -31.09 -19.04 -16.78
N ASP A 133 -30.69 -20.20 -17.24
CA ASP A 133 -31.27 -20.79 -18.46
C ASP A 133 -32.77 -21.04 -18.17
N TYR A 134 -33.61 -20.27 -18.83
CA TYR A 134 -35.04 -20.47 -18.83
C TYR A 134 -35.42 -21.47 -19.94
#